data_d08487f730b24317fb63dad603accf57
#
_entry.id   d08487f730b24317fb63dad603accf57
#
_cell.length_a   1.000
_cell.length_b   1.000
_cell.length_c   1.000
_cell.angle_alpha   90.00
_cell.angle_beta   90.00
_cell.angle_gamma   90.00
#
_symmetry.space_group_name_H-M   'P 1'
#
loop_
_entity.id
_entity.type
_entity.pdbx_description
1 polymer ?
#
loop_
_entity_poly.entity_id
_entity_poly.type
_entity_poly.pdbx_seq_one_letter_code
_entity_poly.pdbx_strand_id
1 'polypeptide(L)'
;VLVQHLVVDGSIDARMAEVLVQKQKVLDRALDDVQVLPAISINDLAVGVKEVESIFYNKKLKPLSEETVDALQCCARYLAQSCDGAIQQDGKGYNGLDSRFGKSIAAQLIWTPAVQHAAKSIMRKYVGQLTSGGLSVECKIIFN
;
A
#
# COMPACT_ATOMS: atom_id res chain seq x y z
N VAL A 1 -11.58 -17.18 33.60
CA VAL A 1 -11.57 -17.56 32.17
C VAL A 1 -10.13 -17.46 31.69
N LEU A 2 -9.57 -18.56 31.19
CA LEU A 2 -8.23 -18.57 30.59
C LEU A 2 -8.38 -18.34 29.08
N VAL A 3 -7.79 -17.27 28.59
CA VAL A 3 -7.74 -16.96 27.14
C VAL A 3 -6.30 -17.22 26.68
N GLN A 4 -6.12 -18.14 25.75
CA GLN A 4 -4.82 -18.44 25.13
C GLN A 4 -4.82 -17.92 23.69
N HIS A 5 -3.84 -17.08 23.36
CA HIS A 5 -3.59 -16.63 22.01
C HIS A 5 -2.42 -17.41 21.42
N LEU A 6 -2.67 -18.12 20.32
CA LEU A 6 -1.63 -18.78 19.54
C LEU A 6 -1.11 -17.79 18.51
N VAL A 7 0.14 -17.41 18.62
CA VAL A 7 0.81 -16.50 17.67
C VAL A 7 2.08 -17.16 17.14
N VAL A 8 2.37 -16.94 15.87
CA VAL A 8 3.62 -17.41 15.25
C VAL A 8 4.71 -16.38 15.56
N ASP A 9 5.82 -16.84 16.11
CA ASP A 9 6.95 -15.96 16.46
C ASP A 9 7.49 -15.21 15.24
N GLY A 10 7.76 -13.91 15.41
CA GLY A 10 8.20 -13.02 14.33
C GLY A 10 7.10 -12.63 13.32
N SER A 11 5.85 -13.06 13.51
CA SER A 11 4.72 -12.68 12.67
C SER A 11 4.16 -11.28 12.99
N ILE A 12 3.34 -10.75 12.10
CA ILE A 12 2.58 -9.51 12.33
C ILE A 12 1.65 -9.67 13.55
N ASP A 13 1.05 -10.86 13.72
CA ASP A 13 0.14 -11.16 14.83
C ASP A 13 0.86 -11.13 16.18
N ALA A 14 2.12 -11.62 16.26
CA ALA A 14 2.94 -11.54 17.47
C ALA A 14 3.17 -10.08 17.87
N ARG A 15 3.54 -9.21 16.91
CA ARG A 15 3.74 -7.78 17.16
C ARG A 15 2.46 -7.05 17.52
N MET A 16 1.34 -7.39 16.87
CA MET A 16 0.03 -6.83 17.23
C MET A 16 -0.36 -7.23 18.66
N ALA A 17 -0.10 -8.48 19.07
CA ALA A 17 -0.35 -8.94 20.44
C ALA A 17 0.51 -8.16 21.46
N GLU A 18 1.79 -7.92 21.18
CA GLU A 18 2.66 -7.10 22.05
C GLU A 18 2.11 -5.68 22.21
N VAL A 19 1.73 -5.01 21.11
CA VAL A 19 1.15 -3.66 21.15
C VAL A 19 -0.16 -3.62 21.95
N LEU A 20 -1.01 -4.64 21.79
CA LEU A 20 -2.26 -4.74 22.56
C LEU A 20 -2.01 -4.92 24.06
N VAL A 21 -1.04 -5.77 24.45
CA VAL A 21 -0.65 -5.97 25.85
C VAL A 21 -0.08 -4.69 26.46
N GLN A 22 0.74 -3.93 25.71
CA GLN A 22 1.26 -2.65 26.17
C GLN A 22 0.14 -1.62 26.37
N LYS A 23 -0.80 -1.53 25.44
CA LYS A 23 -1.96 -0.64 25.59
C LYS A 23 -2.84 -1.05 26.75
N GLN A 24 -3.05 -2.34 26.95
CA GLN A 24 -3.81 -2.83 28.12
C GLN A 24 -3.15 -2.40 29.42
N LYS A 25 -1.82 -2.54 29.56
CA LYS A 25 -1.10 -2.07 30.75
C LYS A 25 -1.26 -0.57 31.02
N VAL A 26 -1.33 0.26 29.96
CA VAL A 26 -1.57 1.70 30.11
C VAL A 26 -3.01 1.96 30.57
N LEU A 27 -3.98 1.25 30.02
CA LEU A 27 -5.38 1.34 30.43
C LEU A 27 -5.58 0.87 31.88
N ASP A 28 -4.98 -0.25 32.27
CA ASP A 28 -5.05 -0.79 33.63
C ASP A 28 -4.49 0.22 34.63
N ARG A 29 -3.31 0.84 34.33
CA ARG A 29 -2.78 1.91 35.16
C ARG A 29 -3.70 3.13 35.25
N ALA A 30 -4.28 3.54 34.14
CA ALA A 30 -5.21 4.69 34.10
C ALA A 30 -6.51 4.44 34.87
N LEU A 31 -6.93 3.16 34.99
CA LEU A 31 -8.14 2.77 35.72
C LEU A 31 -7.88 2.49 37.21
N ASP A 32 -6.69 1.96 37.53
CA ASP A 32 -6.31 1.66 38.93
C ASP A 32 -5.86 2.92 39.70
N ASP A 33 -5.33 3.94 39.00
CA ASP A 33 -4.80 5.16 39.59
C ASP A 33 -5.82 6.32 39.50
N VAL A 34 -6.92 6.22 40.25
CA VAL A 34 -7.97 7.27 40.34
C VAL A 34 -7.43 8.57 40.99
N GLN A 35 -6.17 8.64 41.42
CA GLN A 35 -5.71 9.81 42.18
C GLN A 35 -4.69 10.73 41.48
N VAL A 36 -3.98 10.33 40.45
CA VAL A 36 -3.13 11.29 39.69
C VAL A 36 -2.96 10.77 38.28
N LEU A 37 -3.72 11.31 37.33
CA LEU A 37 -3.38 11.22 35.93
C LEU A 37 -2.17 12.13 35.66
N PRO A 38 -0.93 11.62 35.52
CA PRO A 38 0.05 12.40 34.80
C PRO A 38 -0.54 12.62 33.40
N ALA A 39 -0.57 13.86 32.96
CA ALA A 39 -1.03 14.19 31.62
C ALA A 39 -0.32 13.25 30.63
N ILE A 40 -1.04 12.27 30.10
CA ILE A 40 -0.52 11.41 29.04
C ILE A 40 -0.21 12.36 27.88
N SER A 41 1.06 12.60 27.66
CA SER A 41 1.50 13.46 26.58
C SER A 41 0.97 12.87 25.28
N ILE A 42 0.37 13.72 24.45
CA ILE A 42 -0.04 13.34 23.08
C ILE A 42 1.14 12.70 22.31
N ASN A 43 2.39 13.04 22.72
CA ASN A 43 3.60 12.44 22.18
C ASN A 43 3.74 10.95 22.53
N ASP A 44 3.26 10.47 23.67
CA ASP A 44 3.33 9.05 24.05
C ASP A 44 2.31 8.20 23.27
N LEU A 45 1.18 8.79 22.91
CA LEU A 45 0.22 8.21 21.97
C LEU A 45 0.76 8.21 20.52
N ALA A 46 1.50 9.27 20.15
CA ALA A 46 2.10 9.40 18.82
C ALA A 46 3.25 8.41 18.58
N VAL A 47 3.96 7.96 19.64
CA VAL A 47 5.00 6.92 19.53
C VAL A 47 4.40 5.61 19.06
N GLY A 48 3.24 5.19 19.60
CA GLY A 48 2.56 3.98 19.16
C GLY A 48 2.08 4.05 17.71
N VAL A 49 1.65 5.22 17.24
CA VAL A 49 1.25 5.41 15.84
C VAL A 49 2.46 5.36 14.89
N LYS A 50 3.58 5.96 15.29
CA LYS A 50 4.84 5.91 14.51
C LYS A 50 5.42 4.49 14.41
N GLU A 51 5.31 3.69 15.46
CA GLU A 51 5.72 2.28 15.43
C GLU A 51 4.83 1.44 14.51
N VAL A 52 3.51 1.65 14.54
CA VAL A 52 2.59 0.99 13.63
C VAL A 52 2.83 1.42 12.18
N GLU A 53 3.04 2.71 11.93
CA GLU A 53 3.45 3.20 10.61
C GLU A 53 4.79 2.57 10.17
N SER A 54 5.76 2.41 11.08
CA SER A 54 7.04 1.78 10.75
C SER A 54 6.90 0.31 10.39
N ILE A 55 5.97 -0.41 10.98
CA ILE A 55 5.72 -1.83 10.68
C ILE A 55 5.08 -2.01 9.29
N PHE A 56 4.14 -1.14 8.93
CA PHE A 56 3.45 -1.21 7.64
C PHE A 56 4.17 -0.49 6.51
N TYR A 57 5.02 0.52 6.80
CA TYR A 57 5.67 1.38 5.80
C TYR A 57 7.21 1.32 5.85
N ASN A 58 7.82 0.31 6.48
CA ASN A 58 9.26 0.27 6.78
C ASN A 58 10.18 -0.01 5.58
N LYS A 59 9.71 0.13 4.36
CA LYS A 59 10.56 0.38 3.22
C LYS A 59 10.25 1.79 2.72
N LYS A 60 11.04 2.80 3.12
CA LYS A 60 11.01 4.11 2.45
C LYS A 60 11.32 3.85 0.97
N LEU A 61 10.27 3.59 0.20
CA LEU A 61 10.37 3.40 -1.23
C LEU A 61 10.90 4.70 -1.81
N LYS A 62 12.05 4.62 -2.47
CA LYS A 62 12.58 5.78 -3.19
C LYS A 62 11.63 6.09 -4.35
N PRO A 63 11.34 7.36 -4.63
CA PRO A 63 10.57 7.72 -5.80
C PRO A 63 11.30 7.22 -7.05
N LEU A 64 10.54 6.80 -8.06
CA LEU A 64 11.08 6.48 -9.38
C LEU A 64 11.47 7.77 -10.10
N SER A 65 12.29 7.68 -11.14
CA SER A 65 12.61 8.83 -11.99
C SER A 65 11.34 9.40 -12.61
N GLU A 66 11.33 10.72 -12.83
CA GLU A 66 10.20 11.43 -13.43
C GLU A 66 9.81 10.81 -14.77
N GLU A 67 10.78 10.53 -15.62
CA GLU A 67 10.59 9.87 -16.91
C GLU A 67 9.88 8.50 -16.77
N THR A 68 10.26 7.70 -15.76
CA THR A 68 9.59 6.42 -15.49
C THR A 68 8.16 6.60 -15.01
N VAL A 69 7.91 7.63 -14.20
CA VAL A 69 6.56 7.94 -13.70
C VAL A 69 5.65 8.39 -14.84
N ASP A 70 6.14 9.24 -15.73
CA ASP A 70 5.39 9.71 -16.91
C ASP A 70 5.05 8.56 -17.86
N ALA A 71 6.02 7.67 -18.11
CA ALA A 71 5.78 6.47 -18.91
C ALA A 71 4.74 5.54 -18.26
N LEU A 72 4.80 5.36 -16.93
CA LEU A 72 3.83 4.58 -16.18
C LEU A 72 2.42 5.19 -16.24
N GLN A 73 2.31 6.52 -16.13
CA GLN A 73 1.02 7.22 -16.24
C GLN A 73 0.43 7.09 -17.64
N CYS A 74 1.26 7.19 -18.67
CA CYS A 74 0.84 6.98 -20.06
C CYS A 74 0.25 5.57 -20.24
N CYS A 75 0.98 4.55 -19.79
CA CYS A 75 0.53 3.16 -19.83
C CYS A 75 -0.76 2.94 -19.03
N ALA A 76 -0.87 3.54 -17.83
CA ALA A 76 -2.06 3.42 -16.99
C ALA A 76 -3.31 4.00 -17.66
N ARG A 77 -3.19 5.17 -18.27
CA ARG A 77 -4.28 5.83 -19.01
C ARG A 77 -4.70 5.02 -20.23
N TYR A 78 -3.75 4.49 -20.98
CA TYR A 78 -4.03 3.64 -22.15
C TYR A 78 -4.84 2.41 -21.77
N LEU A 79 -4.41 1.65 -20.74
CA LEU A 79 -5.14 0.49 -20.26
C LEU A 79 -6.51 0.85 -19.67
N ALA A 80 -6.62 1.99 -18.98
CA ALA A 80 -7.89 2.44 -18.41
C ALA A 80 -8.92 2.82 -19.49
N GLN A 81 -8.47 3.41 -20.60
CA GLN A 81 -9.33 3.73 -21.75
C GLN A 81 -9.86 2.49 -22.45
N SER A 82 -9.04 1.44 -22.54
CA SER A 82 -9.41 0.17 -23.16
C SER A 82 -10.20 -0.76 -22.24
N CYS A 83 -10.32 -0.41 -20.93
CA CYS A 83 -10.88 -1.28 -19.92
C CYS A 83 -12.38 -1.06 -19.73
N ASP A 84 -13.18 -2.03 -20.13
CA ASP A 84 -14.63 -2.09 -19.89
C ASP A 84 -15.01 -2.53 -18.46
N GLY A 85 -14.03 -2.72 -17.57
CA GLY A 85 -14.22 -3.29 -16.23
C GLY A 85 -14.05 -4.81 -16.19
N ALA A 86 -13.44 -5.37 -17.23
CA ALA A 86 -13.25 -6.80 -17.44
C ALA A 86 -14.58 -7.58 -17.57
N ILE A 87 -15.58 -6.96 -18.18
CA ILE A 87 -16.86 -7.59 -18.49
C ILE A 87 -16.67 -8.54 -19.68
N GLN A 88 -15.92 -8.12 -20.70
CA GLN A 88 -15.58 -8.94 -21.85
C GLN A 88 -14.20 -9.58 -21.64
N GLN A 89 -14.08 -10.86 -22.02
CA GLN A 89 -12.80 -11.57 -21.99
C GLN A 89 -12.04 -11.39 -23.31
N ASP A 90 -11.86 -10.15 -23.73
CA ASP A 90 -11.21 -9.80 -25.00
C ASP A 90 -9.71 -9.57 -24.87
N GLY A 91 -9.16 -9.68 -23.65
CA GLY A 91 -7.76 -9.45 -23.36
C GLY A 91 -7.34 -7.99 -23.45
N LYS A 92 -8.26 -7.04 -23.47
CA LYS A 92 -8.00 -5.60 -23.53
C LYS A 92 -8.21 -4.93 -22.18
N GLY A 93 -7.36 -3.95 -21.88
CA GLY A 93 -7.42 -3.21 -20.62
C GLY A 93 -6.98 -4.03 -19.40
N TYR A 94 -7.42 -3.63 -18.24
CA TYR A 94 -7.13 -4.31 -16.98
C TYR A 94 -8.01 -5.55 -16.77
N ASN A 95 -7.46 -6.58 -16.14
CA ASN A 95 -8.27 -7.72 -15.67
C ASN A 95 -9.19 -7.30 -14.50
N GLY A 96 -10.12 -8.18 -14.10
CA GLY A 96 -11.12 -7.89 -13.07
C GLY A 96 -10.51 -7.50 -11.72
N LEU A 97 -9.37 -8.08 -11.34
CA LEU A 97 -8.69 -7.78 -10.08
C LEU A 97 -7.99 -6.42 -10.12
N ASP A 98 -7.34 -6.11 -11.23
CA ASP A 98 -6.53 -4.90 -11.38
C ASP A 98 -7.34 -3.68 -11.85
N SER A 99 -8.57 -3.88 -12.38
CA SER A 99 -9.34 -2.82 -13.04
C SER A 99 -9.71 -1.67 -12.10
N ARG A 100 -10.09 -1.96 -10.86
CA ARG A 100 -10.45 -0.94 -9.87
C ARG A 100 -9.25 -0.07 -9.51
N PHE A 101 -8.11 -0.70 -9.23
CA PHE A 101 -6.87 0.00 -8.91
C PHE A 101 -6.34 0.74 -10.14
N GLY A 102 -6.28 0.09 -11.30
CA GLY A 102 -5.79 0.67 -12.54
C GLY A 102 -6.55 1.91 -12.98
N LYS A 103 -7.88 1.88 -12.90
CA LYS A 103 -8.72 3.07 -13.16
C LYS A 103 -8.49 4.17 -12.15
N SER A 104 -8.32 3.83 -10.86
CA SER A 104 -8.05 4.80 -9.80
C SER A 104 -6.73 5.54 -10.02
N ILE A 105 -5.65 4.84 -10.33
CA ILE A 105 -4.34 5.47 -10.57
C ILE A 105 -4.29 6.28 -11.87
N ALA A 106 -5.00 5.83 -12.92
CA ALA A 106 -5.08 6.55 -14.19
C ALA A 106 -5.76 7.92 -14.04
N ALA A 107 -6.66 8.08 -13.06
CA ALA A 107 -7.34 9.33 -12.76
C ALA A 107 -6.49 10.29 -11.89
N GLN A 108 -5.43 9.80 -11.23
CA GLN A 108 -4.59 10.60 -10.36
C GLN A 108 -3.48 11.31 -11.15
N LEU A 109 -3.27 12.60 -10.87
CA LEU A 109 -2.18 13.38 -11.47
C LEU A 109 -0.85 13.18 -10.76
N ILE A 110 -0.89 13.00 -9.43
CA ILE A 110 0.29 12.89 -8.59
C ILE A 110 0.28 11.52 -7.92
N TRP A 111 1.39 10.79 -8.05
CA TRP A 111 1.55 9.47 -7.48
C TRP A 111 2.56 9.48 -6.33
N THR A 112 2.18 8.92 -5.20
CA THR A 112 3.13 8.64 -4.11
C THR A 112 4.12 7.55 -4.53
N PRO A 113 5.33 7.47 -3.92
CA PRO A 113 6.29 6.41 -4.24
C PRO A 113 5.71 4.99 -4.14
N ALA A 114 4.81 4.75 -3.18
CA ALA A 114 4.13 3.47 -3.04
C ALA A 114 3.24 3.14 -4.26
N VAL A 115 2.49 4.13 -4.75
CA VAL A 115 1.67 4.00 -5.97
C VAL A 115 2.53 3.77 -7.21
N GLN A 116 3.67 4.48 -7.33
CA GLN A 116 4.61 4.32 -8.44
C GLN A 116 5.12 2.86 -8.53
N HIS A 117 5.57 2.30 -7.41
CA HIS A 117 6.07 0.93 -7.35
C HIS A 117 4.97 -0.12 -7.56
N ALA A 118 3.76 0.11 -7.02
CA ALA A 118 2.62 -0.76 -7.26
C ALA A 118 2.21 -0.74 -8.73
N ALA A 119 2.14 0.44 -9.35
CA ALA A 119 1.87 0.59 -10.77
C ALA A 119 2.91 -0.14 -11.63
N LYS A 120 4.21 0.04 -11.35
CA LYS A 120 5.28 -0.67 -12.05
C LYS A 120 5.12 -2.19 -11.96
N SER A 121 4.75 -2.72 -10.79
CA SER A 121 4.51 -4.14 -10.59
C SER A 121 3.33 -4.66 -11.42
N ILE A 122 2.22 -3.90 -11.43
CA ILE A 122 1.02 -4.27 -12.19
C ILE A 122 1.26 -4.19 -13.69
N MET A 123 1.90 -3.12 -14.19
CA MET A 123 2.17 -2.93 -15.62
C MET A 123 2.98 -4.07 -16.22
N ARG A 124 3.79 -4.76 -15.43
CA ARG A 124 4.55 -5.94 -15.88
C ARG A 124 3.66 -7.05 -16.46
N LYS A 125 2.43 -7.18 -15.96
CA LYS A 125 1.44 -8.16 -16.46
C LYS A 125 0.92 -7.80 -17.86
N TYR A 126 0.96 -6.52 -18.22
CA TYR A 126 0.32 -5.97 -19.42
C TYR A 126 1.32 -5.56 -20.51
N VAL A 127 2.62 -5.88 -20.36
CA VAL A 127 3.67 -5.51 -21.31
C VAL A 127 3.34 -5.94 -22.74
N GLY A 128 2.82 -7.14 -22.94
CA GLY A 128 2.43 -7.62 -24.27
C GLY A 128 1.34 -6.77 -24.90
N GLN A 129 0.32 -6.41 -24.12
CA GLN A 129 -0.79 -5.57 -24.57
C GLN A 129 -0.36 -4.13 -24.86
N LEU A 130 0.49 -3.56 -23.98
CA LEU A 130 1.06 -2.21 -24.14
C LEU A 130 1.97 -2.13 -25.38
N THR A 131 2.80 -3.14 -25.59
CA THR A 131 3.68 -3.20 -26.77
C THR A 131 2.88 -3.30 -28.06
N SER A 132 1.83 -4.14 -28.10
CA SER A 132 0.93 -4.26 -29.25
C SER A 132 0.12 -2.98 -29.47
N GLY A 133 -0.13 -2.20 -28.40
CA GLY A 133 -0.82 -0.91 -28.45
C GLY A 133 0.07 0.28 -28.84
N GLY A 134 1.35 0.04 -29.19
CA GLY A 134 2.27 1.09 -29.64
C GLY A 134 3.12 1.73 -28.54
N LEU A 135 3.00 1.28 -27.28
CA LEU A 135 3.72 1.83 -26.11
C LEU A 135 5.02 1.05 -25.82
N SER A 136 5.74 0.63 -26.85
CA SER A 136 6.98 -0.14 -26.72
C SER A 136 8.13 0.67 -26.14
N VAL A 137 8.15 1.98 -26.36
CA VAL A 137 9.18 2.90 -25.83
C VAL A 137 8.99 3.07 -24.34
N GLU A 138 7.76 3.35 -23.90
CA GLU A 138 7.37 3.48 -22.50
C GLU A 138 7.67 2.21 -21.71
N CYS A 139 7.38 1.05 -22.27
CA CYS A 139 7.73 -0.24 -21.67
C CYS A 139 9.23 -0.39 -21.47
N LYS A 140 10.07 0.05 -22.41
CA LYS A 140 11.53 0.02 -22.25
C LYS A 140 11.99 0.96 -21.13
N ILE A 141 11.44 2.18 -21.04
CA ILE A 141 11.76 3.14 -19.98
C ILE A 141 11.40 2.57 -18.60
N ILE A 142 10.25 1.90 -18.49
CA ILE A 142 9.75 1.35 -17.22
C ILE A 142 10.57 0.15 -16.75
N PHE A 143 11.02 -0.73 -17.65
CA PHE A 143 11.56 -2.05 -17.29
C PHE A 143 13.05 -2.22 -17.56
N ASN A 144 13.72 -1.25 -18.13
CA ASN A 144 15.18 -1.16 -18.12
C ASN A 144 15.65 -0.52 -16.83
#